data_ff8e5e31daba1d942f1fa0d58a482d13
#
_entry.id   ff8e5e31daba1d942f1fa0d58a482d13
#
_cell.length_a   1.000
_cell.length_b   1.000
_cell.length_c   1.000
_cell.angle_alpha   90.00
_cell.angle_beta   90.00
_cell.angle_gamma   90.00
#
_symmetry.space_group_name_H-M   'P 1'
#
loop_
_entity.id
_entity.type
_entity.pdbx_description
1 polymer ?
#
loop_
_entity_poly.entity_id
_entity_poly.type
_entity_poly.pdbx_seq_one_letter_code
_entity_poly.pdbx_strand_id
1 'polypeptide(L)'
;MNKNPEIQFRSPEEIKAYQESRLAEELLYLQNHSRFYQRLFQAHHIDIQQIKTIEGLQQIPVTTKTDLQLHNEDFICVSRDEIIDYVTTSGTLGDPVTFVLTSEDLDRLAYNEYLSFTTTGCSRQDILQLMTTIDRRFMAGLAYYMGARELGMGVARVGNGIPELQWDTIRRIHPTCGMVVPSFLIKLIEFAEKNHIDYHHCSMQKCVCIGEALRNPDFTLNTLGKRIHEKWDSLQLYSTYASTEMQSSFTECNEFHGGHLQPELIIVEFLDDNNQPVKEGEAGEVTITTLGVRGIPLLRFKTGDICYHYTEPCACGRNTIRLSSILGRKGQMIKYKGTTLYPPALFDILDNIPHIKNYIVEVYTNELGTDEILIRIGSENRSEAFAKEIKDLFRSKVRVAPSINFESAEYIAKIQMPPMSRKIVKFIDLR
;
A
#
# COMPACT_ATOMS: atom_id res chain seq x y z
N MET A 1 -7.36 12.41 -20.61
CA MET A 1 -6.07 12.73 -19.95
C MET A 1 -4.95 12.74 -20.98
N ASN A 2 -4.10 13.80 -21.02
CA ASN A 2 -2.89 13.80 -21.85
C ASN A 2 -1.80 13.00 -21.10
N LYS A 3 -1.41 11.85 -21.64
CA LYS A 3 -0.39 10.96 -21.08
C LYS A 3 1.00 11.45 -21.46
N ASN A 4 1.90 11.55 -20.47
CA ASN A 4 3.28 11.99 -20.67
C ASN A 4 4.26 11.13 -19.85
N PRO A 5 4.40 9.81 -20.14
CA PRO A 5 5.23 8.90 -19.34
C PRO A 5 6.70 9.33 -19.30
N GLU A 6 7.16 10.13 -20.26
CA GLU A 6 8.54 10.64 -20.30
C GLU A 6 8.85 11.68 -19.21
N ILE A 7 7.82 12.26 -18.56
CA ILE A 7 8.04 13.24 -17.48
C ILE A 7 8.83 12.64 -16.31
N GLN A 8 8.76 11.33 -16.06
CA GLN A 8 9.49 10.65 -15.00
C GLN A 8 11.02 10.73 -15.18
N PHE A 9 11.50 10.94 -16.39
CA PHE A 9 12.91 11.00 -16.77
C PHE A 9 13.44 12.43 -16.97
N ARG A 10 12.57 13.42 -16.80
CA ARG A 10 12.93 14.84 -16.88
C ARG A 10 13.60 15.30 -15.59
N SER A 11 14.19 16.51 -15.62
CA SER A 11 14.81 17.08 -14.42
C SER A 11 13.78 17.25 -13.29
N PRO A 12 14.21 17.27 -12.00
CA PRO A 12 13.31 17.56 -10.89
C PRO A 12 12.53 18.87 -11.04
N GLU A 13 13.15 19.89 -11.64
CA GLU A 13 12.55 21.20 -11.90
C GLU A 13 11.42 21.09 -12.97
N GLU A 14 11.66 20.33 -14.03
CA GLU A 14 10.65 20.09 -15.06
C GLU A 14 9.47 19.27 -14.52
N ILE A 15 9.75 18.25 -13.69
CA ILE A 15 8.72 17.46 -13.01
C ILE A 15 7.88 18.37 -12.10
N LYS A 16 8.54 19.21 -11.29
CA LYS A 16 7.87 20.17 -10.40
C LYS A 16 6.99 21.14 -11.19
N ALA A 17 7.52 21.77 -12.22
CA ALA A 17 6.77 22.72 -13.06
C ALA A 17 5.54 22.07 -13.70
N TYR A 18 5.69 20.81 -14.15
CA TYR A 18 4.56 20.03 -14.68
C TYR A 18 3.49 19.79 -13.59
N GLN A 19 3.88 19.35 -12.40
CA GLN A 19 2.96 19.12 -11.29
C GLN A 19 2.27 20.40 -10.82
N GLU A 20 2.97 21.55 -10.81
CA GLU A 20 2.41 22.86 -10.46
C GLU A 20 1.38 23.33 -11.46
N SER A 21 1.59 23.07 -12.75
CA SER A 21 0.57 23.37 -13.77
C SER A 21 -0.69 22.53 -13.59
N ARG A 22 -0.54 21.24 -13.26
CA ARG A 22 -1.65 20.32 -12.99
C ARG A 22 -2.37 20.64 -11.68
N LEU A 23 -1.61 21.11 -10.65
CA LEU A 23 -2.18 21.57 -9.40
C LEU A 23 -3.14 22.74 -9.59
N ALA A 24 -2.77 23.71 -10.43
CA ALA A 24 -3.66 24.84 -10.72
C ALA A 24 -5.00 24.40 -11.34
N GLU A 25 -4.96 23.44 -12.27
CA GLU A 25 -6.16 22.83 -12.84
C GLU A 25 -7.00 22.10 -11.78
N GLU A 26 -6.36 21.35 -10.90
CA GLU A 26 -7.02 20.59 -9.83
C GLU A 26 -7.69 21.51 -8.80
N LEU A 27 -7.01 22.56 -8.36
CA LEU A 27 -7.58 23.54 -7.42
C LEU A 27 -8.82 24.22 -8.02
N LEU A 28 -8.77 24.59 -9.30
CA LEU A 28 -9.92 25.16 -9.99
C LEU A 28 -11.09 24.16 -10.11
N TYR A 29 -10.78 22.89 -10.38
CA TYR A 29 -11.78 21.82 -10.44
C TYR A 29 -12.47 21.63 -9.08
N LEU A 30 -11.69 21.52 -8.00
CA LEU A 30 -12.19 21.39 -6.63
C LEU A 30 -13.06 22.58 -6.21
N GLN A 31 -12.64 23.81 -6.52
CA GLN A 31 -13.42 25.02 -6.23
C GLN A 31 -14.77 25.03 -6.93
N ASN A 32 -14.86 24.45 -8.12
CA ASN A 32 -16.09 24.47 -8.90
C ASN A 32 -17.02 23.29 -8.63
N HIS A 33 -16.49 22.12 -8.21
CA HIS A 33 -17.25 20.88 -8.18
C HIS A 33 -17.36 20.22 -6.80
N SER A 34 -16.40 20.43 -5.88
CA SER A 34 -16.44 19.80 -4.56
C SER A 34 -17.11 20.67 -3.53
N ARG A 35 -18.26 20.26 -3.01
CA ARG A 35 -18.93 20.97 -1.91
C ARG A 35 -18.08 21.03 -0.63
N PHE A 36 -17.30 19.96 -0.38
CA PHE A 36 -16.39 19.92 0.76
C PHE A 36 -15.29 20.96 0.64
N TYR A 37 -14.57 21.01 -0.50
CA TYR A 37 -13.46 21.95 -0.67
C TYR A 37 -13.92 23.39 -0.83
N GLN A 38 -15.09 23.64 -1.43
CA GLN A 38 -15.69 24.97 -1.43
C GLN A 38 -15.86 25.54 -0.01
N ARG A 39 -16.44 24.74 0.91
CA ARG A 39 -16.57 25.14 2.31
C ARG A 39 -15.23 25.32 3.01
N LEU A 40 -14.28 24.41 2.76
CA LEU A 40 -12.94 24.49 3.33
C LEU A 40 -12.22 25.77 2.90
N PHE A 41 -12.24 26.10 1.60
CA PHE A 41 -11.63 27.32 1.08
C PHE A 41 -12.28 28.58 1.63
N GLN A 42 -13.59 28.58 1.73
CA GLN A 42 -14.32 29.71 2.33
C GLN A 42 -14.02 29.88 3.81
N ALA A 43 -14.07 28.80 4.59
CA ALA A 43 -13.84 28.83 6.04
C ALA A 43 -12.44 29.30 6.42
N HIS A 44 -11.43 29.01 5.58
CA HIS A 44 -10.05 29.39 5.80
C HIS A 44 -9.58 30.58 4.96
N HIS A 45 -10.50 31.27 4.25
CA HIS A 45 -10.19 32.45 3.41
C HIS A 45 -9.10 32.16 2.36
N ILE A 46 -9.13 30.96 1.75
CA ILE A 46 -8.12 30.53 0.79
C ILE A 46 -8.46 31.07 -0.60
N ASP A 47 -7.54 31.88 -1.15
CA ASP A 47 -7.56 32.27 -2.55
C ASP A 47 -6.69 31.30 -3.37
N ILE A 48 -7.30 30.39 -4.08
CA ILE A 48 -6.59 29.39 -4.89
C ILE A 48 -5.71 30.01 -5.98
N GLN A 49 -6.00 31.25 -6.41
CA GLN A 49 -5.20 31.97 -7.42
C GLN A 49 -3.80 32.36 -6.89
N GLN A 50 -3.64 32.40 -5.57
CA GLN A 50 -2.35 32.66 -4.94
C GLN A 50 -1.50 31.38 -4.77
N ILE A 51 -2.10 30.18 -4.92
CA ILE A 51 -1.43 28.89 -4.75
C ILE A 51 -0.94 28.40 -6.11
N LYS A 52 0.30 28.74 -6.44
CA LYS A 52 0.92 28.43 -7.75
C LYS A 52 2.01 27.39 -7.68
N THR A 53 2.47 27.04 -6.49
CA THR A 53 3.57 26.11 -6.26
C THR A 53 3.17 25.00 -5.32
N ILE A 54 3.92 23.91 -5.34
CA ILE A 54 3.72 22.79 -4.42
C ILE A 54 3.89 23.24 -2.97
N GLU A 55 4.85 24.12 -2.69
CA GLU A 55 5.05 24.70 -1.35
C GLU A 55 3.85 25.55 -0.91
N GLY A 56 3.17 26.18 -1.86
CA GLY A 56 1.94 26.94 -1.60
C GLY A 56 0.80 26.10 -1.02
N LEU A 57 0.81 24.78 -1.23
CA LEU A 57 -0.16 23.86 -0.63
C LEU A 57 -0.19 23.95 0.89
N GLN A 58 0.90 24.33 1.55
CA GLN A 58 0.96 24.51 3.01
C GLN A 58 -0.06 25.53 3.55
N GLN A 59 -0.56 26.42 2.71
CA GLN A 59 -1.63 27.36 3.06
C GLN A 59 -3.00 26.70 3.17
N ILE A 60 -3.17 25.50 2.60
CA ILE A 60 -4.42 24.75 2.62
C ILE A 60 -4.38 23.75 3.78
N PRO A 61 -5.41 23.72 4.66
CA PRO A 61 -5.50 22.67 5.68
C PRO A 61 -5.45 21.27 5.08
N VAL A 62 -4.87 20.33 5.84
CA VAL A 62 -4.88 18.93 5.48
C VAL A 62 -6.29 18.34 5.61
N THR A 63 -6.60 17.33 4.80
CA THR A 63 -7.81 16.52 4.92
C THR A 63 -7.47 15.13 5.42
N THR A 64 -8.43 14.47 6.06
CA THR A 64 -8.21 13.22 6.77
C THR A 64 -9.26 12.17 6.40
N LYS A 65 -9.03 10.94 6.82
CA LYS A 65 -10.00 9.87 6.67
C LYS A 65 -11.30 10.16 7.43
N THR A 66 -11.22 10.86 8.57
CA THR A 66 -12.39 11.27 9.34
C THR A 66 -13.25 12.24 8.53
N ASP A 67 -12.65 13.20 7.82
CA ASP A 67 -13.37 14.11 6.94
C ASP A 67 -14.12 13.35 5.82
N LEU A 68 -13.43 12.39 5.18
CA LEU A 68 -14.06 11.51 4.20
C LEU A 68 -15.21 10.67 4.75
N GLN A 69 -15.11 10.18 5.99
CA GLN A 69 -16.15 9.39 6.62
C GLN A 69 -17.37 10.23 6.97
N LEU A 70 -17.15 11.43 7.54
CA LEU A 70 -18.22 12.32 7.99
C LEU A 70 -18.93 13.06 6.84
N HIS A 71 -18.22 13.31 5.74
CA HIS A 71 -18.67 14.16 4.65
C HIS A 71 -18.57 13.50 3.26
N ASN A 72 -18.63 12.17 3.19
CA ASN A 72 -18.34 11.42 1.96
C ASN A 72 -19.06 11.96 0.72
N GLU A 73 -20.36 12.27 0.83
CA GLU A 73 -21.16 12.80 -0.31
C GLU A 73 -20.70 14.19 -0.76
N ASP A 74 -20.14 15.01 0.12
CA ASP A 74 -19.67 16.35 -0.23
C ASP A 74 -18.33 16.35 -0.98
N PHE A 75 -17.59 15.22 -0.94
CA PHE A 75 -16.40 15.02 -1.75
C PHE A 75 -16.72 14.60 -3.19
N ILE A 76 -17.95 14.16 -3.48
CA ILE A 76 -18.34 13.74 -4.83
C ILE A 76 -18.47 14.98 -5.71
N CYS A 77 -17.71 15.02 -6.80
CA CYS A 77 -17.59 16.14 -7.71
C CYS A 77 -18.40 15.99 -9.02
N VAL A 78 -19.08 14.87 -9.21
CA VAL A 78 -19.78 14.51 -10.45
C VAL A 78 -21.23 14.16 -10.17
N SER A 79 -22.07 14.24 -11.20
CA SER A 79 -23.47 13.80 -11.13
C SER A 79 -23.56 12.26 -11.13
N ARG A 80 -24.70 11.73 -10.70
CA ARG A 80 -24.90 10.28 -10.56
C ARG A 80 -24.81 9.53 -11.89
N ASP A 81 -25.19 10.12 -12.98
CA ASP A 81 -25.18 9.55 -14.33
C ASP A 81 -23.76 9.50 -14.96
N GLU A 82 -22.79 10.20 -14.38
CA GLU A 82 -21.39 10.12 -14.76
C GLU A 82 -20.64 8.98 -14.02
N ILE A 83 -21.25 8.41 -12.97
CA ILE A 83 -20.63 7.39 -12.15
C ILE A 83 -20.74 6.02 -12.82
N ILE A 84 -19.61 5.39 -13.08
CA ILE A 84 -19.53 4.08 -13.74
C ILE A 84 -19.25 2.97 -12.74
N ASP A 85 -18.46 3.22 -11.69
CA ASP A 85 -18.10 2.20 -10.70
C ASP A 85 -18.14 2.75 -9.27
N TYR A 86 -18.50 1.88 -8.32
CA TYR A 86 -18.53 2.13 -6.89
C TYR A 86 -17.59 1.19 -6.17
N VAL A 87 -16.58 1.75 -5.52
CA VAL A 87 -15.59 0.97 -4.76
C VAL A 87 -15.55 1.40 -3.30
N THR A 88 -15.01 0.56 -2.43
CA THR A 88 -14.92 0.89 -1.00
C THR A 88 -13.52 0.64 -0.47
N THR A 89 -13.10 1.46 0.50
CA THR A 89 -11.90 1.19 1.27
C THR A 89 -12.05 -0.07 2.13
N SER A 90 -10.94 -0.59 2.67
CA SER A 90 -10.96 -1.85 3.44
C SER A 90 -11.60 -1.76 4.83
N GLY A 91 -11.93 -0.57 5.32
CA GLY A 91 -12.58 -0.40 6.63
C GLY A 91 -11.75 -0.81 7.85
N THR A 92 -10.43 -0.91 7.74
CA THR A 92 -9.54 -1.35 8.84
C THR A 92 -9.50 -0.40 10.05
N LEU A 93 -9.97 0.84 9.89
CA LEU A 93 -10.02 1.86 10.94
C LEU A 93 -11.41 2.56 10.92
N GLY A 94 -12.49 1.82 11.15
CA GLY A 94 -13.86 2.33 11.14
C GLY A 94 -14.65 1.99 9.88
N ASP A 95 -15.75 2.68 9.63
CA ASP A 95 -16.64 2.42 8.50
C ASP A 95 -15.90 2.62 7.15
N PRO A 96 -16.13 1.70 6.18
CA PRO A 96 -15.59 1.85 4.85
C PRO A 96 -16.07 3.13 4.17
N VAL A 97 -15.16 3.86 3.54
CA VAL A 97 -15.51 5.01 2.70
C VAL A 97 -15.84 4.51 1.29
N THR A 98 -16.89 5.04 0.69
CA THR A 98 -17.25 4.76 -0.69
C THR A 98 -16.59 5.77 -1.61
N PHE A 99 -15.90 5.27 -2.64
CA PHE A 99 -15.39 6.07 -3.75
C PHE A 99 -16.21 5.80 -4.99
N VAL A 100 -16.45 6.85 -5.76
CA VAL A 100 -17.13 6.78 -7.05
C VAL A 100 -16.12 7.07 -8.15
N LEU A 101 -16.21 6.33 -9.25
CA LEU A 101 -15.32 6.44 -10.38
C LEU A 101 -16.11 6.74 -11.65
N THR A 102 -15.64 7.70 -12.41
CA THR A 102 -16.13 7.99 -13.76
C THR A 102 -15.40 7.14 -14.80
N SER A 103 -15.80 7.25 -16.07
CA SER A 103 -15.04 6.64 -17.18
C SER A 103 -13.62 7.20 -17.26
N GLU A 104 -13.44 8.51 -17.04
CA GLU A 104 -12.12 9.14 -17.04
C GLU A 104 -11.25 8.64 -15.87
N ASP A 105 -11.84 8.38 -14.70
CA ASP A 105 -11.13 7.81 -13.54
C ASP A 105 -10.68 6.38 -13.81
N LEU A 106 -11.51 5.57 -14.47
CA LEU A 106 -11.14 4.23 -14.88
C LEU A 106 -9.99 4.24 -15.91
N ASP A 107 -10.01 5.14 -16.89
CA ASP A 107 -8.92 5.31 -17.84
C ASP A 107 -7.63 5.78 -17.15
N ARG A 108 -7.77 6.67 -16.15
CA ARG A 108 -6.65 7.13 -15.33
C ARG A 108 -6.05 5.99 -14.50
N LEU A 109 -6.87 5.14 -13.91
CA LEU A 109 -6.42 3.94 -13.18
C LEU A 109 -5.73 2.94 -14.11
N ALA A 110 -6.25 2.73 -15.30
CA ALA A 110 -5.60 1.92 -16.33
C ALA A 110 -4.20 2.46 -16.65
N TYR A 111 -4.08 3.76 -16.81
CA TYR A 111 -2.79 4.41 -17.06
C TYR A 111 -1.83 4.31 -15.87
N ASN A 112 -2.32 4.46 -14.63
CA ASN A 112 -1.50 4.23 -13.44
C ASN A 112 -0.87 2.84 -13.44
N GLU A 113 -1.65 1.82 -13.72
CA GLU A 113 -1.15 0.45 -13.74
C GLU A 113 -0.28 0.15 -14.96
N TYR A 114 -0.52 0.80 -16.10
CA TYR A 114 0.41 0.80 -17.23
C TYR A 114 1.78 1.32 -16.81
N LEU A 115 1.85 2.44 -16.10
CA LEU A 115 3.10 3.01 -15.56
C LEU A 115 3.74 2.06 -14.53
N SER A 116 2.93 1.47 -13.64
CA SER A 116 3.37 0.50 -12.65
C SER A 116 4.03 -0.71 -13.31
N PHE A 117 3.36 -1.35 -14.29
CA PHE A 117 3.90 -2.50 -15.01
C PHE A 117 5.17 -2.14 -15.81
N THR A 118 5.18 -1.01 -16.51
CA THR A 118 6.38 -0.59 -17.24
C THR A 118 7.55 -0.28 -16.32
N THR A 119 7.30 0.20 -15.11
CA THR A 119 8.35 0.44 -14.09
C THR A 119 9.02 -0.87 -13.66
N THR A 120 8.29 -1.98 -13.60
CA THR A 120 8.83 -3.32 -13.31
C THR A 120 9.43 -4.01 -14.53
N GLY A 121 9.54 -3.32 -15.66
CA GLY A 121 10.04 -3.88 -16.92
C GLY A 121 9.08 -4.86 -17.59
N CYS A 122 7.78 -4.81 -17.28
CA CYS A 122 6.79 -5.55 -18.05
C CYS A 122 6.55 -4.90 -19.41
N SER A 123 6.21 -5.72 -20.39
CA SER A 123 5.98 -5.34 -21.78
C SER A 123 4.76 -6.07 -22.35
N ARG A 124 4.39 -5.72 -23.58
CA ARG A 124 3.33 -6.42 -24.32
C ARG A 124 3.58 -7.91 -24.57
N GLN A 125 4.81 -8.39 -24.35
CA GLN A 125 5.16 -9.81 -24.51
C GLN A 125 4.84 -10.61 -23.25
N ASP A 126 4.62 -9.93 -22.12
CA ASP A 126 4.31 -10.58 -20.86
C ASP A 126 2.85 -11.04 -20.80
N ILE A 127 2.62 -12.09 -20.02
CA ILE A 127 1.29 -12.57 -19.67
C ILE A 127 1.17 -12.42 -18.16
N LEU A 128 0.19 -11.62 -17.73
CA LEU A 128 -0.12 -11.39 -16.32
C LEU A 128 -1.02 -12.48 -15.76
N GLN A 129 -0.60 -13.16 -14.70
CA GLN A 129 -1.48 -13.92 -13.83
C GLN A 129 -1.97 -13.03 -12.71
N LEU A 130 -3.25 -12.69 -12.75
CA LEU A 130 -3.89 -11.86 -11.74
C LEU A 130 -4.39 -12.74 -10.58
N MET A 131 -3.61 -12.79 -9.48
CA MET A 131 -3.84 -13.61 -8.29
C MET A 131 -4.52 -12.80 -7.17
N THR A 132 -5.32 -11.82 -7.53
CA THR A 132 -6.09 -10.98 -6.60
C THR A 132 -7.54 -10.89 -7.04
N THR A 133 -8.43 -10.48 -6.13
CA THR A 133 -9.86 -10.32 -6.45
C THR A 133 -10.09 -9.17 -7.42
N ILE A 134 -11.05 -9.32 -8.34
CA ILE A 134 -11.56 -8.24 -9.21
C ILE A 134 -12.89 -7.71 -8.69
N ASP A 135 -13.62 -8.53 -7.95
CA ASP A 135 -14.95 -8.25 -7.39
C ASP A 135 -14.89 -7.59 -5.99
N ARG A 136 -16.01 -7.62 -5.25
CA ARG A 136 -16.15 -7.14 -3.87
C ARG A 136 -15.81 -5.66 -3.69
N ARG A 137 -16.10 -4.82 -4.68
CA ARG A 137 -15.83 -3.38 -4.65
C ARG A 137 -14.35 -3.05 -4.44
N PHE A 138 -13.47 -3.93 -4.91
CA PHE A 138 -12.03 -3.75 -4.83
C PHE A 138 -11.51 -3.05 -6.09
N MET A 139 -11.17 -1.77 -5.96
CA MET A 139 -10.74 -0.92 -7.09
C MET A 139 -9.54 -1.48 -7.85
N ALA A 140 -8.52 -1.91 -7.13
CA ALA A 140 -7.24 -2.26 -7.72
C ALA A 140 -7.30 -3.51 -8.62
N GLY A 141 -8.18 -4.47 -8.33
CA GLY A 141 -8.30 -5.68 -9.14
C GLY A 141 -8.71 -5.40 -10.59
N LEU A 142 -9.67 -4.48 -10.78
CA LEU A 142 -10.08 -4.03 -12.11
C LEU A 142 -8.98 -3.16 -12.74
N ALA A 143 -8.35 -2.26 -11.96
CA ALA A 143 -7.28 -1.39 -12.42
C ALA A 143 -6.10 -2.20 -13.00
N TYR A 144 -5.67 -3.28 -12.33
CA TYR A 144 -4.60 -4.16 -12.84
C TYR A 144 -4.95 -4.79 -14.17
N TYR A 145 -6.19 -5.28 -14.33
CA TYR A 145 -6.65 -5.82 -15.61
C TYR A 145 -6.62 -4.77 -16.71
N MET A 146 -7.12 -3.57 -16.42
CA MET A 146 -7.19 -2.48 -17.40
C MET A 146 -5.79 -1.97 -17.77
N GLY A 147 -4.87 -1.84 -16.81
CA GLY A 147 -3.50 -1.42 -17.07
C GLY A 147 -2.71 -2.45 -17.87
N ALA A 148 -2.85 -3.74 -17.56
CA ALA A 148 -2.25 -4.79 -18.37
C ALA A 148 -2.79 -4.79 -19.82
N ARG A 149 -4.11 -4.60 -19.98
CA ARG A 149 -4.74 -4.43 -21.30
C ARG A 149 -4.19 -3.21 -22.02
N GLU A 150 -3.99 -2.10 -21.34
CA GLU A 150 -3.43 -0.87 -21.93
C GLU A 150 -1.98 -1.08 -22.42
N LEU A 151 -1.17 -1.82 -21.65
CA LEU A 151 0.18 -2.20 -22.06
C LEU A 151 0.19 -3.24 -23.19
N GLY A 152 -0.95 -3.89 -23.43
CA GLY A 152 -1.09 -4.95 -24.43
C GLY A 152 -0.65 -6.34 -23.96
N MET A 153 -0.57 -6.55 -22.65
CA MET A 153 -0.29 -7.85 -22.02
C MET A 153 -1.47 -8.81 -22.17
N GLY A 154 -1.19 -10.12 -22.26
CA GLY A 154 -2.19 -11.14 -21.98
C GLY A 154 -2.54 -11.16 -20.47
N VAL A 155 -3.80 -11.50 -20.11
CA VAL A 155 -4.21 -11.57 -18.70
C VAL A 155 -4.97 -12.85 -18.40
N ALA A 156 -4.43 -13.66 -17.47
CA ALA A 156 -5.14 -14.77 -16.84
C ALA A 156 -5.74 -14.32 -15.50
N ARG A 157 -7.07 -14.18 -15.43
CA ARG A 157 -7.79 -13.76 -14.24
C ARG A 157 -8.11 -14.97 -13.36
N VAL A 158 -7.24 -15.29 -12.41
CA VAL A 158 -7.38 -16.48 -11.56
C VAL A 158 -8.04 -16.17 -10.23
N GLY A 159 -7.90 -14.91 -9.77
CA GLY A 159 -8.40 -14.52 -8.45
C GLY A 159 -7.43 -14.93 -7.32
N ASN A 160 -7.83 -14.63 -6.09
CA ASN A 160 -7.03 -14.95 -4.91
C ASN A 160 -7.32 -16.37 -4.38
N GLY A 161 -6.36 -16.94 -3.67
CA GLY A 161 -6.49 -18.28 -3.07
C GLY A 161 -6.33 -19.43 -4.08
N ILE A 162 -6.73 -20.63 -3.68
CA ILE A 162 -6.71 -21.87 -4.46
C ILE A 162 -5.36 -22.13 -5.16
N PRO A 163 -4.31 -22.54 -4.45
CA PRO A 163 -2.97 -22.77 -5.02
C PRO A 163 -2.98 -23.74 -6.20
N GLU A 164 -3.83 -24.75 -6.17
CA GLU A 164 -3.98 -25.72 -7.26
C GLU A 164 -4.36 -25.06 -8.59
N LEU A 165 -5.33 -24.14 -8.57
CA LEU A 165 -5.77 -23.40 -9.76
C LEU A 165 -4.67 -22.45 -10.26
N GLN A 166 -3.90 -21.87 -9.37
CA GLN A 166 -2.78 -21.02 -9.75
C GLN A 166 -1.72 -21.81 -10.53
N TRP A 167 -1.34 -22.98 -10.03
CA TRP A 167 -0.38 -23.86 -10.68
C TRP A 167 -0.91 -24.50 -11.98
N ASP A 168 -2.19 -24.85 -12.04
CA ASP A 168 -2.83 -25.29 -13.28
C ASP A 168 -2.77 -24.19 -14.35
N THR A 169 -2.98 -22.93 -13.96
CA THR A 169 -2.86 -21.78 -14.85
C THR A 169 -1.42 -21.58 -15.34
N ILE A 170 -0.43 -21.66 -14.45
CA ILE A 170 0.99 -21.54 -14.81
C ILE A 170 1.37 -22.61 -15.83
N ARG A 171 0.91 -23.85 -15.62
CA ARG A 171 1.19 -24.97 -16.52
C ARG A 171 0.52 -24.84 -17.89
N ARG A 172 -0.70 -24.27 -17.97
CA ARG A 172 -1.49 -24.21 -19.22
C ARG A 172 -1.24 -22.95 -20.04
N ILE A 173 -1.05 -21.81 -19.36
CA ILE A 173 -1.03 -20.49 -20.01
C ILE A 173 0.39 -19.92 -20.07
N HIS A 174 1.30 -20.42 -19.23
CA HIS A 174 2.68 -19.97 -19.12
C HIS A 174 2.82 -18.45 -18.86
N PRO A 175 2.14 -17.88 -17.83
CA PRO A 175 2.29 -16.49 -17.47
C PRO A 175 3.73 -16.18 -17.04
N THR A 176 4.20 -14.96 -17.37
CA THR A 176 5.56 -14.50 -17.07
C THR A 176 5.61 -13.53 -15.91
N CYS A 177 4.47 -12.91 -15.58
CA CYS A 177 4.32 -11.93 -14.51
C CYS A 177 3.12 -12.27 -13.62
N GLY A 178 3.27 -12.10 -12.30
CA GLY A 178 2.19 -12.25 -11.32
C GLY A 178 1.83 -10.93 -10.63
N MET A 179 0.54 -10.70 -10.34
CA MET A 179 0.08 -9.69 -9.39
C MET A 179 -0.44 -10.42 -8.16
N VAL A 180 0.21 -10.24 -7.00
CA VAL A 180 0.02 -11.14 -5.86
C VAL A 180 0.29 -10.45 -4.51
N VAL A 181 -0.34 -10.97 -3.44
CA VAL A 181 0.04 -10.64 -2.06
C VAL A 181 1.21 -11.55 -1.65
N PRO A 182 2.33 -11.03 -1.14
CA PRO A 182 3.56 -11.80 -0.85
C PRO A 182 3.34 -13.07 0.00
N SER A 183 2.53 -12.99 1.05
CA SER A 183 2.23 -14.16 1.90
C SER A 183 1.55 -15.30 1.15
N PHE A 184 0.87 -15.01 0.04
CA PHE A 184 0.27 -16.03 -0.79
C PHE A 184 1.31 -16.78 -1.64
N LEU A 185 2.44 -16.16 -2.00
CA LEU A 185 3.56 -16.85 -2.67
C LEU A 185 4.13 -17.97 -1.81
N ILE A 186 4.23 -17.78 -0.49
CA ILE A 186 4.65 -18.85 0.43
C ILE A 186 3.69 -20.05 0.31
N LYS A 187 2.38 -19.81 0.28
CA LYS A 187 1.39 -20.90 0.13
C LYS A 187 1.50 -21.60 -1.23
N LEU A 188 1.83 -20.85 -2.30
CA LEU A 188 2.08 -21.44 -3.61
C LEU A 188 3.31 -22.33 -3.61
N ILE A 189 4.40 -21.89 -2.97
CA ILE A 189 5.62 -22.67 -2.83
C ILE A 189 5.38 -23.94 -2.02
N GLU A 190 4.74 -23.83 -0.84
CA GLU A 190 4.40 -24.97 0.02
C GLU A 190 3.52 -26.00 -0.71
N PHE A 191 2.55 -25.52 -1.49
CA PHE A 191 1.72 -26.40 -2.32
C PHE A 191 2.54 -27.10 -3.41
N ALA A 192 3.44 -26.37 -4.07
CA ALA A 192 4.32 -26.93 -5.11
C ALA A 192 5.25 -27.99 -4.53
N GLU A 193 5.91 -27.72 -3.40
CA GLU A 193 6.77 -28.67 -2.69
C GLU A 193 6.01 -29.95 -2.33
N LYS A 194 4.81 -29.81 -1.76
CA LYS A 194 3.94 -30.94 -1.36
C LYS A 194 3.51 -31.80 -2.55
N ASN A 195 3.30 -31.19 -3.70
CA ASN A 195 2.78 -31.87 -4.90
C ASN A 195 3.86 -32.14 -5.95
N HIS A 196 5.15 -31.96 -5.60
CA HIS A 196 6.30 -32.21 -6.49
C HIS A 196 6.26 -31.42 -7.80
N ILE A 197 5.76 -30.16 -7.73
CA ILE A 197 5.75 -29.25 -8.87
C ILE A 197 7.10 -28.52 -8.94
N ASP A 198 7.75 -28.59 -10.09
CA ASP A 198 8.98 -27.83 -10.34
C ASP A 198 8.67 -26.36 -10.62
N TYR A 199 8.74 -25.55 -9.56
CA TYR A 199 8.50 -24.12 -9.66
C TYR A 199 9.73 -23.31 -10.04
N HIS A 200 10.93 -23.86 -9.92
CA HIS A 200 12.17 -23.20 -10.32
C HIS A 200 12.30 -23.01 -11.84
N HIS A 201 11.72 -23.92 -12.61
CA HIS A 201 11.77 -23.89 -14.08
C HIS A 201 10.41 -23.55 -14.72
N CYS A 202 9.49 -22.94 -13.97
CA CYS A 202 8.22 -22.49 -14.55
C CYS A 202 8.37 -21.15 -15.30
N SER A 203 7.31 -20.74 -15.99
CA SER A 203 7.32 -19.51 -16.81
C SER A 203 7.33 -18.21 -16.01
N MET A 204 6.94 -18.24 -14.72
CA MET A 204 6.83 -17.06 -13.87
C MET A 204 8.22 -16.48 -13.56
N GLN A 205 8.48 -15.26 -14.02
CA GLN A 205 9.78 -14.60 -13.88
C GLN A 205 9.76 -13.47 -12.86
N LYS A 206 8.61 -12.80 -12.71
CA LYS A 206 8.46 -11.62 -11.84
C LYS A 206 7.09 -11.58 -11.19
N CYS A 207 7.03 -10.99 -9.99
CA CYS A 207 5.78 -10.69 -9.31
C CYS A 207 5.75 -9.24 -8.84
N VAL A 208 4.67 -8.54 -9.17
CA VAL A 208 4.31 -7.25 -8.57
C VAL A 208 3.51 -7.55 -7.32
N CYS A 209 4.06 -7.16 -6.18
CA CYS A 209 3.59 -7.54 -4.86
C CYS A 209 2.85 -6.39 -4.19
N ILE A 210 1.64 -6.67 -3.71
CA ILE A 210 0.70 -5.70 -3.15
C ILE A 210 0.30 -6.04 -1.71
N GLY A 211 -0.07 -5.02 -0.95
CA GLY A 211 -0.75 -5.16 0.34
C GLY A 211 0.11 -5.57 1.52
N GLU A 212 1.32 -6.06 1.29
CA GLU A 212 2.31 -6.42 2.32
C GLU A 212 3.70 -5.95 1.89
N ALA A 213 4.52 -5.51 2.86
CA ALA A 213 5.89 -5.09 2.58
C ALA A 213 6.78 -6.29 2.26
N LEU A 214 7.66 -6.15 1.28
CA LEU A 214 8.72 -7.10 0.94
C LEU A 214 10.09 -6.68 1.49
N ARG A 215 10.25 -5.40 1.78
CA ARG A 215 11.53 -4.81 2.16
C ARG A 215 11.43 -4.05 3.46
N ASN A 216 12.57 -3.97 4.11
CA ASN A 216 12.84 -3.04 5.21
C ASN A 216 12.98 -1.60 4.66
N PRO A 217 12.96 -0.57 5.52
CA PRO A 217 13.13 0.81 5.08
C PRO A 217 14.48 1.10 4.41
N ASP A 218 15.49 0.28 4.65
CA ASP A 218 16.82 0.33 4.03
C ASP A 218 16.91 -0.44 2.69
N PHE A 219 15.75 -0.82 2.14
CA PHE A 219 15.55 -1.55 0.89
C PHE A 219 16.03 -3.02 0.90
N THR A 220 16.63 -3.52 1.96
CA THR A 220 16.92 -4.95 2.11
C THR A 220 15.63 -5.77 2.20
N LEU A 221 15.63 -7.00 1.72
CA LEU A 221 14.48 -7.88 1.88
C LEU A 221 14.17 -8.09 3.38
N ASN A 222 12.91 -7.90 3.76
CA ASN A 222 12.44 -8.29 5.08
C ASN A 222 12.33 -9.82 5.19
N THR A 223 11.90 -10.34 6.33
CA THR A 223 11.74 -11.78 6.55
C THR A 223 10.89 -12.47 5.49
N LEU A 224 9.74 -11.89 5.14
CA LEU A 224 8.84 -12.48 4.16
C LEU A 224 9.49 -12.52 2.76
N GLY A 225 10.11 -11.41 2.35
CA GLY A 225 10.84 -11.31 1.10
C GLY A 225 12.02 -12.30 1.03
N LYS A 226 12.80 -12.42 2.11
CA LYS A 226 13.91 -13.40 2.22
C LYS A 226 13.41 -14.82 2.08
N ARG A 227 12.37 -15.22 2.82
CA ARG A 227 11.79 -16.57 2.73
C ARG A 227 11.31 -16.94 1.34
N ILE A 228 10.72 -16.00 0.62
CA ILE A 228 10.31 -16.24 -0.78
C ILE A 228 11.56 -16.40 -1.66
N HIS A 229 12.51 -15.49 -1.55
CA HIS A 229 13.73 -15.51 -2.36
C HIS A 229 14.63 -16.72 -2.10
N GLU A 230 14.74 -17.18 -0.85
CA GLU A 230 15.49 -18.41 -0.50
C GLU A 230 14.90 -19.67 -1.11
N LYS A 231 13.59 -19.70 -1.30
CA LYS A 231 12.89 -20.85 -1.92
C LYS A 231 12.74 -20.72 -3.43
N TRP A 232 12.55 -19.52 -3.94
CA TRP A 232 12.32 -19.23 -5.35
C TRP A 232 13.21 -18.07 -5.80
N ASP A 233 14.51 -18.34 -5.87
CA ASP A 233 15.57 -17.37 -6.13
C ASP A 233 15.52 -16.73 -7.51
N SER A 234 14.99 -17.44 -8.52
CA SER A 234 14.80 -16.93 -9.88
C SER A 234 13.64 -15.96 -10.03
N LEU A 235 12.72 -15.87 -9.02
CA LEU A 235 11.57 -15.00 -9.07
C LEU A 235 11.92 -13.58 -8.61
N GLN A 236 11.79 -12.60 -9.52
CA GLN A 236 11.97 -11.18 -9.17
C GLN A 236 10.73 -10.64 -8.46
N LEU A 237 10.94 -9.98 -7.31
CA LEU A 237 9.87 -9.44 -6.47
C LEU A 237 9.91 -7.92 -6.47
N TYR A 238 8.85 -7.28 -6.98
CA TYR A 238 8.67 -5.84 -7.01
C TYR A 238 7.61 -5.42 -6.00
N SER A 239 7.95 -4.52 -5.10
CA SER A 239 6.99 -3.94 -4.16
C SER A 239 6.21 -2.82 -4.82
N THR A 240 4.91 -2.72 -4.52
CA THR A 240 4.11 -1.55 -4.86
C THR A 240 3.25 -1.12 -3.68
N TYR A 241 3.27 0.18 -3.39
CA TYR A 241 2.45 0.82 -2.38
C TYR A 241 1.34 1.62 -3.05
N ALA A 242 0.11 1.36 -2.68
CA ALA A 242 -1.08 2.03 -3.22
C ALA A 242 -2.22 2.01 -2.21
N SER A 243 -3.17 2.91 -2.35
CA SER A 243 -4.43 2.89 -1.64
C SER A 243 -5.59 3.35 -2.53
N THR A 244 -6.82 3.06 -2.11
CA THR A 244 -8.03 3.52 -2.81
C THR A 244 -8.09 5.05 -2.84
N GLU A 245 -7.66 5.70 -1.76
CA GLU A 245 -7.65 7.15 -1.61
C GLU A 245 -6.69 7.82 -2.59
N MET A 246 -5.52 7.23 -2.82
CA MET A 246 -4.50 7.79 -3.74
C MET A 246 -4.90 7.65 -5.21
N GLN A 247 -5.61 6.59 -5.55
CA GLN A 247 -5.90 6.21 -6.95
C GLN A 247 -4.62 6.24 -7.81
N SER A 248 -3.50 5.91 -7.19
CA SER A 248 -2.17 5.83 -7.79
C SER A 248 -1.31 4.85 -7.01
N SER A 249 -0.15 4.51 -7.54
CA SER A 249 0.79 3.57 -6.95
C SER A 249 2.22 4.07 -6.98
N PHE A 250 3.01 3.63 -6.01
CA PHE A 250 4.45 3.81 -5.96
C PHE A 250 5.08 2.43 -6.15
N THR A 251 5.60 2.17 -7.33
CA THR A 251 6.10 0.85 -7.74
C THR A 251 7.61 0.85 -7.88
N GLU A 252 8.28 -0.18 -7.38
CA GLU A 252 9.71 -0.39 -7.53
C GLU A 252 10.11 -0.65 -8.99
N CYS A 253 11.28 -0.14 -9.36
CA CYS A 253 11.99 -0.51 -10.59
C CYS A 253 13.00 -1.64 -10.32
N ASN A 254 13.79 -2.01 -11.34
CA ASN A 254 14.82 -3.07 -11.26
C ASN A 254 15.98 -2.76 -10.28
N GLU A 255 16.09 -1.54 -9.78
CA GLU A 255 17.09 -1.18 -8.77
C GLU A 255 16.64 -1.54 -7.34
N PHE A 256 15.34 -1.79 -7.14
CA PHE A 256 14.75 -2.19 -5.84
C PHE A 256 15.01 -1.20 -4.69
N HIS A 257 15.18 0.07 -4.99
CA HIS A 257 15.46 1.14 -4.03
C HIS A 257 14.25 2.06 -3.80
N GLY A 258 13.10 1.47 -3.50
CA GLY A 258 11.85 2.16 -3.18
C GLY A 258 10.92 2.38 -4.37
N GLY A 259 9.65 2.66 -4.07
CA GLY A 259 8.60 2.86 -5.07
C GLY A 259 8.64 4.26 -5.67
N HIS A 260 8.62 4.35 -6.99
CA HIS A 260 8.63 5.62 -7.74
C HIS A 260 7.28 6.33 -7.71
N LEU A 261 7.30 7.64 -7.47
CA LEU A 261 6.17 8.54 -7.67
C LEU A 261 5.77 8.58 -9.16
N GLN A 262 4.46 8.65 -9.40
CA GLN A 262 3.89 8.92 -10.73
C GLN A 262 3.51 10.41 -10.83
N PRO A 263 4.39 11.30 -11.35
CA PRO A 263 4.21 12.75 -11.23
C PRO A 263 3.02 13.32 -11.99
N GLU A 264 2.50 12.58 -12.98
CA GLU A 264 1.29 12.94 -13.72
C GLU A 264 0.01 12.76 -12.91
N LEU A 265 0.05 11.89 -11.91
CA LEU A 265 -1.14 11.38 -11.22
C LEU A 265 -1.29 11.91 -9.81
N ILE A 266 -0.18 12.28 -9.16
CA ILE A 266 -0.20 12.58 -7.73
C ILE A 266 0.93 13.53 -7.35
N ILE A 267 0.65 14.46 -6.44
CA ILE A 267 1.65 15.20 -5.67
C ILE A 267 1.72 14.56 -4.30
N VAL A 268 2.91 14.44 -3.74
CA VAL A 268 3.12 13.89 -2.39
C VAL A 268 3.89 14.88 -1.53
N GLU A 269 3.42 15.05 -0.30
CA GLU A 269 4.10 15.74 0.79
C GLU A 269 4.39 14.71 1.90
N PHE A 270 5.47 14.91 2.65
CA PHE A 270 5.81 14.10 3.82
C PHE A 270 5.80 15.01 5.03
N LEU A 271 4.80 14.87 5.89
CA LEU A 271 4.50 15.84 6.92
C LEU A 271 4.76 15.29 8.33
N ASP A 272 5.24 16.17 9.20
CA ASP A 272 5.33 15.93 10.65
C ASP A 272 3.95 16.04 11.35
N ASP A 273 3.96 15.98 12.69
CA ASP A 273 2.75 16.15 13.51
C ASP A 273 2.16 17.56 13.46
N ASN A 274 2.94 18.57 13.06
CA ASN A 274 2.52 19.95 12.90
C ASN A 274 2.12 20.29 11.46
N ASN A 275 2.02 19.27 10.59
CA ASN A 275 1.76 19.40 9.15
C ASN A 275 2.83 20.21 8.40
N GLN A 276 4.09 20.17 8.90
CA GLN A 276 5.23 20.76 8.21
C GLN A 276 6.01 19.68 7.45
N PRO A 277 6.58 20.01 6.29
CA PRO A 277 7.40 19.08 5.53
C PRO A 277 8.62 18.60 6.34
N VAL A 278 8.86 17.29 6.33
CA VAL A 278 10.08 16.69 6.90
C VAL A 278 11.19 16.67 5.85
N LYS A 279 12.43 16.57 6.31
CA LYS A 279 13.60 16.44 5.43
C LYS A 279 13.71 15.02 4.90
N GLU A 280 14.42 14.88 3.79
CA GLU A 280 14.83 13.58 3.27
C GLU A 280 15.51 12.74 4.35
N GLY A 281 15.16 11.46 4.42
CA GLY A 281 15.65 10.55 5.46
C GLY A 281 14.97 10.66 6.82
N GLU A 282 14.09 11.65 7.02
CA GLU A 282 13.21 11.71 8.18
C GLU A 282 11.86 11.03 7.91
N ALA A 283 11.28 10.43 8.94
CA ALA A 283 9.97 9.81 8.83
C ALA A 283 8.86 10.85 8.73
N GLY A 284 8.06 10.78 7.68
CA GLY A 284 6.93 11.69 7.46
C GLY A 284 5.66 10.95 7.12
N GLU A 285 4.52 11.55 7.45
CA GLU A 285 3.20 11.06 7.07
C GLU A 285 2.95 11.36 5.59
N VAL A 286 2.70 10.32 4.81
CA VAL A 286 2.38 10.44 3.39
C VAL A 286 1.08 11.22 3.24
N THR A 287 1.18 12.40 2.66
CA THR A 287 0.05 13.31 2.40
C THR A 287 -0.03 13.54 0.90
N ILE A 288 -1.19 13.31 0.32
CA ILE A 288 -1.33 13.27 -1.14
C ILE A 288 -2.31 14.31 -1.67
N THR A 289 -2.03 14.78 -2.86
CA THR A 289 -2.98 15.52 -3.71
C THR A 289 -3.10 14.77 -5.02
N THR A 290 -4.29 14.27 -5.32
CA THR A 290 -4.57 13.56 -6.58
C THR A 290 -4.63 14.55 -7.74
N LEU A 291 -4.16 14.14 -8.91
CA LEU A 291 -4.21 14.96 -10.12
C LEU A 291 -5.07 14.27 -11.18
N GLY A 292 -6.07 15.01 -11.67
CA GLY A 292 -6.95 14.58 -12.76
C GLY A 292 -7.98 13.51 -12.36
N VAL A 293 -8.25 13.31 -11.08
CA VAL A 293 -9.40 12.54 -10.59
C VAL A 293 -10.66 13.37 -10.73
N ARG A 294 -11.77 12.73 -11.15
CA ARG A 294 -13.05 13.39 -11.38
C ARG A 294 -14.07 13.07 -10.29
N GLY A 295 -14.21 11.81 -9.91
CA GLY A 295 -15.26 11.38 -8.99
C GLY A 295 -15.07 11.92 -7.57
N ILE A 296 -13.96 11.57 -6.93
CA ILE A 296 -13.58 12.02 -5.59
C ILE A 296 -12.10 12.38 -5.59
N PRO A 297 -11.73 13.56 -6.07
CA PRO A 297 -10.37 14.07 -5.96
C PRO A 297 -10.04 14.46 -4.52
N LEU A 298 -8.78 14.26 -4.13
CA LEU A 298 -8.29 14.55 -2.78
C LEU A 298 -7.16 15.58 -2.79
N LEU A 299 -7.26 16.57 -1.91
CA LEU A 299 -6.28 17.63 -1.74
C LEU A 299 -5.67 17.58 -0.34
N ARG A 300 -4.34 17.50 -0.25
CA ARG A 300 -3.58 17.37 0.99
C ARG A 300 -4.14 16.33 1.96
N PHE A 301 -4.49 15.17 1.41
CA PHE A 301 -5.09 14.10 2.18
C PHE A 301 -4.02 13.28 2.92
N LYS A 302 -4.13 13.24 4.24
CA LYS A 302 -3.27 12.44 5.12
C LYS A 302 -3.68 10.98 5.07
N THR A 303 -2.82 10.12 4.55
CA THR A 303 -3.10 8.68 4.42
C THR A 303 -3.03 7.94 5.76
N GLY A 304 -2.35 8.53 6.74
CA GLY A 304 -1.99 7.89 7.99
C GLY A 304 -0.77 6.98 7.90
N ASP A 305 -0.22 6.74 6.72
CA ASP A 305 0.95 5.89 6.52
C ASP A 305 2.24 6.71 6.66
N ILE A 306 3.21 6.18 7.40
CA ILE A 306 4.51 6.82 7.68
C ILE A 306 5.60 6.12 6.89
N CYS A 307 6.45 6.86 6.19
CA CYS A 307 7.61 6.33 5.49
C CYS A 307 8.78 7.34 5.43
N TYR A 308 9.93 6.88 4.92
CA TYR A 308 11.00 7.74 4.45
C TYR A 308 10.82 8.04 2.97
N HIS A 309 11.37 9.18 2.52
CA HIS A 309 11.40 9.53 1.10
C HIS A 309 12.82 9.88 0.66
N TYR A 310 13.05 9.74 -0.65
CA TYR A 310 14.35 9.95 -1.29
C TYR A 310 14.15 10.71 -2.58
N THR A 311 14.98 11.72 -2.82
CA THR A 311 14.87 12.65 -3.96
C THR A 311 16.01 12.48 -4.97
N GLU A 312 17.09 11.79 -4.61
CA GLU A 312 18.21 11.55 -5.50
C GLU A 312 17.79 10.73 -6.75
N PRO A 313 18.39 11.00 -7.92
CA PRO A 313 18.11 10.26 -9.15
C PRO A 313 18.32 8.76 -8.98
N CYS A 314 17.43 7.95 -9.56
CA CYS A 314 17.57 6.51 -9.55
C CYS A 314 18.44 6.03 -10.73
N ALA A 315 19.21 4.96 -10.51
CA ALA A 315 20.02 4.33 -11.57
C ALA A 315 19.17 3.81 -12.74
N CYS A 316 17.86 3.61 -12.54
CA CYS A 316 16.92 3.28 -13.64
C CYS A 316 16.65 4.45 -14.61
N GLY A 317 17.22 5.64 -14.34
CA GLY A 317 17.05 6.86 -15.13
C GLY A 317 15.87 7.75 -14.71
N ARG A 318 15.01 7.32 -13.78
CA ARG A 318 13.91 8.14 -13.25
C ARG A 318 14.43 9.15 -12.23
N ASN A 319 13.90 10.38 -12.30
CA ASN A 319 14.21 11.48 -11.38
C ASN A 319 13.02 11.77 -10.44
N THR A 320 12.12 10.82 -10.27
CA THR A 320 10.96 10.96 -9.40
C THR A 320 11.31 10.63 -7.95
N ILE A 321 10.61 11.27 -7.00
CA ILE A 321 10.66 10.91 -5.58
C ILE A 321 10.38 9.41 -5.42
N ARG A 322 11.12 8.76 -4.51
CA ARG A 322 10.92 7.35 -4.13
C ARG A 322 10.55 7.25 -2.66
N LEU A 323 9.66 6.31 -2.37
CA LEU A 323 9.23 5.99 -1.00
C LEU A 323 9.89 4.70 -0.53
N SER A 324 10.32 4.67 0.72
CA SER A 324 10.66 3.41 1.40
C SER A 324 9.42 2.53 1.58
N SER A 325 9.61 1.33 2.09
CA SER A 325 8.50 0.58 2.68
C SER A 325 7.82 1.41 3.79
N ILE A 326 6.51 1.19 3.97
CA ILE A 326 5.74 1.85 5.02
C ILE A 326 6.23 1.35 6.39
N LEU A 327 6.66 2.27 7.24
CA LEU A 327 7.07 1.99 8.62
C LEU A 327 5.89 1.51 9.47
N GLY A 328 4.72 2.10 9.23
CA GLY A 328 3.49 1.79 9.90
C GLY A 328 2.44 2.88 9.72
N ARG A 329 1.31 2.71 10.40
CA ARG A 329 0.24 3.71 10.42
C ARG A 329 0.32 4.56 11.67
N LYS A 330 0.17 5.88 11.52
CA LYS A 330 0.19 6.85 12.62
C LYS A 330 -0.84 6.48 13.70
N GLY A 331 -2.05 6.13 13.32
CA GLY A 331 -3.09 5.69 14.25
C GLY A 331 -2.84 4.34 14.93
N GLN A 332 -1.83 3.58 14.48
CA GLN A 332 -1.41 2.31 15.07
C GLN A 332 -0.04 2.41 15.76
N MET A 333 0.48 3.62 15.91
CA MET A 333 1.72 3.87 16.64
C MET A 333 1.55 3.43 18.10
N ILE A 334 2.51 2.67 18.60
CA ILE A 334 2.51 2.14 19.97
C ILE A 334 3.59 2.87 20.76
N LYS A 335 3.22 3.49 21.86
CA LYS A 335 4.16 4.13 22.80
C LYS A 335 4.35 3.24 24.01
N TYR A 336 5.27 2.29 23.92
CA TYR A 336 5.49 1.29 24.95
C TYR A 336 6.79 1.56 25.70
N LYS A 337 6.70 1.87 27.01
CA LYS A 337 7.84 2.09 27.91
C LYS A 337 8.93 3.02 27.36
N GLY A 338 8.51 4.14 26.75
CA GLY A 338 9.42 5.13 26.17
C GLY A 338 9.94 4.80 24.77
N THR A 339 9.53 3.68 24.19
CA THR A 339 9.88 3.29 22.83
C THR A 339 8.66 3.49 21.91
N THR A 340 8.87 4.12 20.75
CA THR A 340 7.86 4.22 19.71
C THR A 340 8.01 3.04 18.75
N LEU A 341 6.93 2.31 18.54
CA LEU A 341 6.87 1.11 17.70
C LEU A 341 5.72 1.20 16.72
N TYR A 342 5.85 0.46 15.63
CA TYR A 342 4.77 0.22 14.68
C TYR A 342 4.54 -1.29 14.51
N PRO A 343 3.28 -1.74 14.32
CA PRO A 343 2.96 -3.15 14.19
C PRO A 343 3.81 -3.95 13.19
N PRO A 344 4.19 -3.42 12.00
CA PRO A 344 5.03 -4.15 11.06
C PRO A 344 6.36 -4.64 11.64
N ALA A 345 7.00 -3.84 12.51
CA ALA A 345 8.24 -4.25 13.16
C ALA A 345 8.05 -5.44 14.12
N LEU A 346 6.88 -5.52 14.76
CA LEU A 346 6.52 -6.66 15.62
C LEU A 346 6.22 -7.91 14.80
N PHE A 347 5.56 -7.73 13.65
CA PHE A 347 5.24 -8.82 12.73
C PHE A 347 6.52 -9.44 12.16
N ASP A 348 7.49 -8.62 11.75
CA ASP A 348 8.76 -9.10 11.22
C ASP A 348 9.51 -9.98 12.23
N ILE A 349 9.46 -9.64 13.52
CA ILE A 349 10.03 -10.48 14.58
C ILE A 349 9.28 -11.81 14.68
N LEU A 350 7.95 -11.79 14.75
CA LEU A 350 7.10 -12.97 14.94
C LEU A 350 7.18 -13.93 13.75
N ASP A 351 7.22 -13.39 12.53
CA ASP A 351 7.33 -14.16 11.29
C ASP A 351 8.67 -14.92 11.20
N ASN A 352 9.70 -14.51 11.98
CA ASN A 352 11.02 -15.15 12.07
C ASN A 352 11.14 -16.25 13.13
N ILE A 353 10.15 -16.43 13.99
CA ILE A 353 10.27 -17.39 15.11
C ILE A 353 9.75 -18.77 14.68
N PRO A 354 10.60 -19.83 14.67
CA PRO A 354 10.14 -21.18 14.42
C PRO A 354 9.01 -21.59 15.37
N HIS A 355 8.11 -22.47 14.92
CA HIS A 355 6.97 -22.99 15.68
C HIS A 355 5.81 -22.00 15.90
N ILE A 356 5.89 -20.75 15.49
CA ILE A 356 4.74 -19.86 15.41
C ILE A 356 4.01 -20.11 14.09
N LYS A 357 2.77 -20.61 14.17
CA LYS A 357 1.91 -20.85 13.00
C LYS A 357 1.19 -19.59 12.56
N ASN A 358 0.65 -18.86 13.51
CA ASN A 358 -0.03 -17.59 13.33
C ASN A 358 -0.08 -16.81 14.66
N TYR A 359 -0.44 -15.54 14.60
CA TYR A 359 -0.47 -14.68 15.78
C TYR A 359 -1.38 -13.46 15.59
N ILE A 360 -1.75 -12.84 16.71
CA ILE A 360 -2.37 -11.52 16.78
C ILE A 360 -1.60 -10.66 17.77
N VAL A 361 -1.31 -9.43 17.39
CA VAL A 361 -0.80 -8.39 18.27
C VAL A 361 -1.96 -7.52 18.71
N GLU A 362 -2.25 -7.50 20.00
CA GLU A 362 -3.25 -6.64 20.63
C GLU A 362 -2.55 -5.52 21.39
N VAL A 363 -3.07 -4.30 21.26
CA VAL A 363 -2.58 -3.15 22.03
C VAL A 363 -3.74 -2.55 22.81
N TYR A 364 -3.52 -2.27 24.07
CA TYR A 364 -4.51 -1.66 24.98
C TYR A 364 -3.84 -0.63 25.88
N THR A 365 -4.63 0.28 26.42
CA THR A 365 -4.16 1.26 27.41
C THR A 365 -4.33 0.69 28.81
N ASN A 366 -3.25 0.69 29.62
CA ASN A 366 -3.30 0.25 31.01
C ASN A 366 -3.86 1.36 31.93
N GLU A 367 -4.02 1.04 33.22
CA GLU A 367 -4.54 1.97 34.22
C GLU A 367 -3.70 3.25 34.41
N LEU A 368 -2.43 3.24 33.98
CA LEU A 368 -1.52 4.38 34.01
C LEU A 368 -1.56 5.22 32.72
N GLY A 369 -2.45 4.90 31.78
CA GLY A 369 -2.57 5.61 30.50
C GLY A 369 -1.44 5.32 29.52
N THR A 370 -0.69 4.20 29.71
CA THR A 370 0.38 3.78 28.79
C THR A 370 -0.03 2.56 27.98
N ASP A 371 0.54 2.44 26.76
CA ASP A 371 0.26 1.30 25.89
C ASP A 371 0.87 0.02 26.46
N GLU A 372 0.11 -1.07 26.36
CA GLU A 372 0.55 -2.43 26.64
C GLU A 372 0.35 -3.31 25.41
N ILE A 373 1.26 -4.27 25.24
CA ILE A 373 1.26 -5.18 24.09
C ILE A 373 1.03 -6.59 24.59
N LEU A 374 -0.04 -7.22 24.08
CA LEU A 374 -0.30 -8.65 24.24
C LEU A 374 -0.18 -9.32 22.86
N ILE A 375 0.63 -10.37 22.80
CA ILE A 375 0.76 -11.20 21.60
C ILE A 375 0.09 -12.54 21.86
N ARG A 376 -0.98 -12.84 21.12
CA ARG A 376 -1.61 -14.17 21.09
C ARG A 376 -0.96 -15.00 19.99
N ILE A 377 -0.46 -16.16 20.34
CA ILE A 377 0.36 -16.99 19.45
C ILE A 377 -0.28 -18.35 19.27
N GLY A 378 -0.56 -18.72 18.02
CA GLY A 378 -0.94 -20.06 17.63
C GLY A 378 0.30 -20.94 17.49
N SER A 379 0.58 -21.78 18.50
CA SER A 379 1.71 -22.70 18.53
C SER A 379 1.38 -24.01 19.24
N GLU A 380 2.05 -25.06 18.85
CA GLU A 380 2.05 -26.34 19.60
C GLU A 380 2.99 -26.28 20.80
N ASN A 381 4.10 -25.54 20.69
CA ASN A 381 4.98 -25.27 21.82
C ASN A 381 4.41 -24.13 22.66
N ARG A 382 3.96 -24.45 23.88
CA ARG A 382 3.34 -23.48 24.81
C ARG A 382 4.15 -23.38 26.13
N SER A 383 5.42 -23.77 26.10
CA SER A 383 6.27 -23.77 27.27
C SER A 383 6.63 -22.34 27.73
N GLU A 384 6.82 -22.17 29.03
CA GLU A 384 7.34 -20.92 29.61
C GLU A 384 8.74 -20.56 29.05
N ALA A 385 9.56 -21.58 28.76
CA ALA A 385 10.86 -21.39 28.13
C ALA A 385 10.72 -20.74 26.74
N PHE A 386 9.78 -21.18 25.92
CA PHE A 386 9.51 -20.60 24.61
C PHE A 386 8.94 -19.17 24.73
N ALA A 387 8.04 -18.91 25.69
CA ALA A 387 7.56 -17.55 25.96
C ALA A 387 8.72 -16.61 26.35
N LYS A 388 9.67 -17.11 27.16
CA LYS A 388 10.86 -16.36 27.55
C LYS A 388 11.76 -16.06 26.35
N GLU A 389 12.03 -17.06 25.50
CA GLU A 389 12.82 -16.91 24.27
C GLU A 389 12.23 -15.81 23.37
N ILE A 390 10.91 -15.82 23.13
CA ILE A 390 10.22 -14.79 22.37
C ILE A 390 10.42 -13.40 23.01
N LYS A 391 10.21 -13.27 24.33
CA LYS A 391 10.39 -12.00 25.04
C LYS A 391 11.83 -11.49 24.95
N ASP A 392 12.81 -12.37 25.04
CA ASP A 392 14.23 -12.00 24.96
C ASP A 392 14.59 -11.54 23.53
N LEU A 393 14.03 -12.18 22.50
CA LEU A 393 14.19 -11.74 21.12
C LEU A 393 13.58 -10.35 20.89
N PHE A 394 12.38 -10.09 21.42
CA PHE A 394 11.75 -8.76 21.35
C PHE A 394 12.59 -7.69 22.07
N ARG A 395 13.15 -8.01 23.24
CA ARG A 395 14.06 -7.09 23.95
C ARG A 395 15.29 -6.76 23.12
N SER A 396 15.87 -7.75 22.45
CA SER A 396 17.09 -7.57 21.63
C SER A 396 16.83 -6.74 20.38
N LYS A 397 15.68 -6.93 19.73
CA LYS A 397 15.36 -6.32 18.44
C LYS A 397 14.71 -4.93 18.57
N VAL A 398 13.74 -4.79 19.47
CA VAL A 398 12.90 -3.58 19.60
C VAL A 398 12.85 -3.02 21.02
N ARG A 399 13.68 -3.52 21.93
CA ARG A 399 13.84 -3.07 23.33
C ARG A 399 12.56 -3.15 24.18
N VAL A 400 11.59 -3.97 23.79
CA VAL A 400 10.35 -4.18 24.52
C VAL A 400 10.19 -5.66 24.91
N ALA A 401 9.33 -5.93 25.89
CA ALA A 401 8.97 -7.29 26.30
C ALA A 401 7.45 -7.39 26.39
N PRO A 402 6.77 -7.80 25.32
CA PRO A 402 5.32 -7.93 25.30
C PRO A 402 4.84 -9.06 26.23
N SER A 403 3.57 -9.00 26.60
CA SER A 403 2.89 -10.14 27.19
C SER A 403 2.61 -11.19 26.11
N ILE A 404 2.73 -12.48 26.47
CA ILE A 404 2.55 -13.60 25.54
C ILE A 404 1.44 -14.50 26.07
N ASN A 405 0.50 -14.85 25.20
CA ASN A 405 -0.52 -15.85 25.45
C ASN A 405 -0.55 -16.88 24.31
N PHE A 406 -0.50 -18.17 24.64
CA PHE A 406 -0.55 -19.25 23.67
C PHE A 406 -1.98 -19.75 23.49
N GLU A 407 -2.38 -19.89 22.24
CA GLU A 407 -3.71 -20.33 21.81
C GLU A 407 -3.59 -21.47 20.78
N SER A 408 -4.71 -22.03 20.36
CA SER A 408 -4.70 -22.93 19.20
C SER A 408 -4.56 -22.13 17.91
N ALA A 409 -3.86 -22.69 16.92
CA ALA A 409 -3.72 -22.04 15.62
C ALA A 409 -5.07 -21.83 14.92
N GLU A 410 -6.03 -22.76 15.15
CA GLU A 410 -7.38 -22.66 14.61
C GLU A 410 -8.16 -21.48 15.22
N TYR A 411 -7.99 -21.24 16.53
CA TYR A 411 -8.60 -20.10 17.22
C TYR A 411 -8.06 -18.77 16.67
N ILE A 412 -6.73 -18.64 16.57
CA ILE A 412 -6.10 -17.45 16.00
C ILE A 412 -6.54 -17.23 14.55
N ALA A 413 -6.60 -18.28 13.72
CA ALA A 413 -7.03 -18.18 12.32
C ALA A 413 -8.47 -17.64 12.18
N LYS A 414 -9.38 -18.01 13.10
CA LYS A 414 -10.76 -17.46 13.11
C LYS A 414 -10.78 -15.96 13.41
N ILE A 415 -9.92 -15.47 14.32
CA ILE A 415 -9.81 -14.04 14.63
C ILE A 415 -9.15 -13.30 13.48
N GLN A 416 -8.15 -13.90 12.84
CA GLN A 416 -7.45 -13.29 11.71
C GLN A 416 -8.33 -13.10 10.47
N MET A 417 -9.37 -13.91 10.31
CA MET A 417 -10.27 -13.89 9.15
C MET A 417 -11.73 -13.70 9.59
N PRO A 418 -12.09 -12.52 10.13
CA PRO A 418 -13.48 -12.25 10.46
C PRO A 418 -14.36 -12.28 9.19
N PRO A 419 -15.67 -12.58 9.33
CA PRO A 419 -16.61 -12.53 8.22
C PRO A 419 -16.50 -11.22 7.45
N MET A 420 -16.56 -11.26 6.13
CA MET A 420 -16.43 -10.12 5.22
C MET A 420 -15.01 -9.50 5.11
N SER A 421 -14.02 -9.93 5.89
CA SER A 421 -12.65 -9.43 5.75
C SER A 421 -12.03 -9.88 4.42
N ARG A 422 -11.33 -8.94 3.76
CA ARG A 422 -10.52 -9.21 2.55
C ARG A 422 -9.05 -9.41 2.85
N LYS A 423 -8.61 -9.08 4.08
CA LYS A 423 -7.21 -9.14 4.53
C LYS A 423 -7.12 -9.88 5.86
N ILE A 424 -5.99 -10.54 6.07
CA ILE A 424 -5.65 -11.13 7.36
C ILE A 424 -5.44 -10.04 8.38
N VAL A 425 -6.13 -10.11 9.51
CA VAL A 425 -5.96 -9.21 10.66
C VAL A 425 -4.81 -9.75 11.51
N LYS A 426 -3.73 -9.00 11.62
CA LYS A 426 -2.59 -9.31 12.50
C LYS A 426 -2.49 -8.37 13.71
N PHE A 427 -3.24 -7.27 13.68
CA PHE A 427 -3.22 -6.22 14.71
C PHE A 427 -4.62 -5.83 15.13
N ILE A 428 -4.85 -5.74 16.44
CA ILE A 428 -6.10 -5.29 17.05
C ILE A 428 -5.76 -4.15 18.02
N ASP A 429 -6.29 -2.98 17.76
CA ASP A 429 -6.18 -1.81 18.64
C ASP A 429 -7.41 -1.76 19.56
N LEU A 430 -7.16 -1.88 20.86
CA LEU A 430 -8.19 -1.86 21.91
C LEU A 430 -8.05 -0.61 22.80
N ARG A 431 -7.30 0.40 22.37
CA ARG A 431 -7.08 1.66 23.11
C ARG A 431 -8.25 2.62 22.97
#